data_d5b7421eadba25a48b0354f8171d02d9
#
_entry.id   d5b7421eadba25a48b0354f8171d02d9
#
_cell.length_a   1.000
_cell.length_b   1.000
_cell.length_c   1.000
_cell.angle_alpha   90.00
_cell.angle_beta   90.00
_cell.angle_gamma   90.00
#
_symmetry.space_group_name_H-M   'P 1'
#
loop_
_entity.id
_entity.type
_entity.pdbx_description
1 polymer ?
#
loop_
_entity_poly.entity_id
_entity_poly.type
_entity_poly.pdbx_seq_one_letter_code
_entity_poly.pdbx_strand_id
1 'polypeptide(L)'
;APETVVRVLLATAGLELTTQFPILSPSSGQPFAFADLRVDGTNLLLEIDGLVKYSAGNRSGLAPSEVVIAEKRREDRIRRLGWLVERLIVREIVTPGLVVRRVRRALAGVDRVA
;
A
#
# COMPACT_ATOMS: atom_id res chain seq x y z
N ALA A 1 -2.32 10.75 11.66
CA ALA A 1 -1.45 10.03 10.74
C ALA A 1 -2.14 9.87 9.39
N PRO A 2 -1.41 9.98 8.27
CA PRO A 2 -2.01 9.84 6.93
C PRO A 2 -2.75 8.52 6.72
N GLU A 3 -2.23 7.42 7.25
CA GLU A 3 -2.87 6.12 7.17
C GLU A 3 -4.26 6.12 7.81
N THR A 4 -4.40 6.75 8.96
CA THR A 4 -5.69 6.86 9.65
C THR A 4 -6.67 7.69 8.84
N VAL A 5 -6.23 8.79 8.23
CA VAL A 5 -7.08 9.63 7.39
C VAL A 5 -7.60 8.84 6.19
N VAL A 6 -6.72 8.12 5.49
CA VAL A 6 -7.12 7.28 4.35
C VAL A 6 -8.13 6.23 4.78
N ARG A 7 -7.89 5.56 5.89
CA ARG A 7 -8.79 4.54 6.42
C ARG A 7 -10.18 5.10 6.69
N VAL A 8 -10.25 6.28 7.32
CA VAL A 8 -11.54 6.93 7.62
C VAL A 8 -12.25 7.34 6.32
N LEU A 9 -11.53 7.94 5.38
CA LEU A 9 -12.12 8.35 4.10
C LEU A 9 -12.72 7.16 3.35
N LEU A 10 -12.01 6.05 3.29
CA LEU A 10 -12.47 4.87 2.56
C LEU A 10 -13.59 4.14 3.31
N ALA A 11 -13.51 4.07 4.63
CA ALA A 11 -14.59 3.50 5.43
C ALA A 11 -15.88 4.31 5.26
N THR A 12 -15.79 5.63 5.21
CA THR A 12 -16.93 6.50 4.95
C THR A 12 -17.52 6.25 3.56
N ALA A 13 -16.68 5.85 2.61
CA ALA A 13 -17.13 5.50 1.26
C ALA A 13 -17.68 4.06 1.17
N GLY A 14 -17.78 3.34 2.29
CA GLY A 14 -18.37 2.01 2.34
C GLY A 14 -17.38 0.86 2.15
N LEU A 15 -16.08 1.12 2.22
CA LEU A 15 -15.07 0.07 2.06
C LEU A 15 -14.58 -0.42 3.42
N GLU A 16 -14.42 -1.74 3.55
CA GLU A 16 -13.79 -2.35 4.70
C GLU A 16 -12.30 -2.52 4.43
N LEU A 17 -11.48 -2.26 5.44
CA LEU A 17 -10.03 -2.22 5.31
C LEU A 17 -9.37 -2.95 6.46
N THR A 18 -8.25 -3.60 6.17
CA THR A 18 -7.37 -4.19 7.19
C THR A 18 -6.06 -3.42 7.20
N THR A 19 -5.67 -2.92 8.36
CA THR A 19 -4.41 -2.19 8.55
C THR A 19 -3.27 -3.16 8.77
N GLN A 20 -2.05 -2.76 8.36
CA GLN A 20 -0.84 -3.56 8.54
C GLN A 20 -1.04 -5.01 8.11
N PHE A 21 -1.50 -5.17 6.88
CA PHE A 21 -1.84 -6.48 6.34
C PHE A 21 -0.58 -7.28 6.05
N PRO A 22 -0.42 -8.49 6.63
CA PRO A 22 0.76 -9.30 6.41
C PRO A 22 0.73 -9.99 5.05
N ILE A 23 1.84 -9.89 4.32
CA ILE A 23 2.01 -10.55 3.03
C ILE A 23 2.92 -11.74 3.24
N LEU A 24 2.37 -12.94 3.07
CA LEU A 24 3.05 -14.16 3.42
C LEU A 24 3.90 -14.69 2.27
N SER A 25 5.08 -15.22 2.62
CA SER A 25 5.90 -15.96 1.69
C SER A 25 5.29 -17.34 1.45
N PRO A 26 5.03 -17.76 0.21
CA PRO A 26 4.49 -19.09 -0.07
C PRO A 26 5.40 -20.24 0.42
N SER A 27 6.72 -20.01 0.44
CA SER A 27 7.66 -21.06 0.83
C SER A 27 7.71 -21.29 2.34
N SER A 28 7.49 -20.28 3.16
CA SER A 28 7.61 -20.37 4.61
C SER A 28 6.30 -20.19 5.36
N GLY A 29 5.30 -19.61 4.72
CA GLY A 29 4.04 -19.20 5.38
C GLY A 29 4.22 -18.03 6.33
N GLN A 30 5.39 -17.41 6.38
CA GLN A 30 5.69 -16.29 7.26
C GLN A 30 5.62 -14.96 6.51
N PRO A 31 5.26 -13.86 7.20
CA PRO A 31 5.24 -12.55 6.56
C PRO A 31 6.64 -12.12 6.14
N PHE A 32 6.76 -11.60 4.93
CA PHE A 32 7.99 -10.92 4.49
C PHE A 32 7.78 -9.42 4.30
N ALA A 33 6.55 -8.97 4.36
CA ALA A 33 6.19 -7.57 4.21
C ALA A 33 4.83 -7.33 4.85
N PHE A 34 4.55 -6.05 5.14
CA PHE A 34 3.24 -5.61 5.63
C PHE A 34 2.78 -4.46 4.75
N ALA A 35 1.57 -4.55 4.23
CA ALA A 35 0.96 -3.42 3.53
C ALA A 35 0.27 -2.51 4.54
N ASP A 36 0.30 -1.20 4.28
CA ASP A 36 -0.35 -0.25 5.18
C ASP A 36 -1.83 -0.55 5.31
N LEU A 37 -2.50 -0.81 4.18
CA LEU A 37 -3.92 -1.14 4.14
C LEU A 37 -4.21 -2.19 3.07
N ARG A 38 -5.18 -3.05 3.33
CA ARG A 38 -5.80 -3.90 2.32
C ARG A 38 -7.28 -3.58 2.23
N VAL A 39 -7.80 -3.48 1.01
CA VAL A 39 -9.25 -3.41 0.79
C VAL A 39 -9.80 -4.83 0.90
N ASP A 40 -10.56 -5.10 1.95
CA ASP A 40 -11.05 -6.45 2.27
C ASP A 40 -11.90 -7.03 1.13
N GLY A 41 -11.75 -8.32 0.90
CA GLY A 41 -12.46 -9.01 -0.16
C GLY A 41 -11.87 -8.80 -1.56
N THR A 42 -10.72 -8.14 -1.66
CA THR A 42 -10.04 -7.87 -2.93
C THR A 42 -8.56 -8.20 -2.81
N ASN A 43 -7.85 -8.15 -3.93
CA ASN A 43 -6.40 -8.25 -3.97
C ASN A 43 -5.71 -6.87 -4.06
N LEU A 44 -6.39 -5.82 -3.59
CA LEU A 44 -5.84 -4.46 -3.63
C LEU A 44 -5.20 -4.09 -2.30
N LEU A 45 -3.93 -3.72 -2.37
CA LEU A 45 -3.16 -3.17 -1.27
C LEU A 45 -2.95 -1.68 -1.49
N LEU A 46 -2.97 -0.92 -0.41
CA LEU A 46 -2.70 0.52 -0.44
C LEU A 46 -1.45 0.79 0.36
N GLU A 47 -0.53 1.56 -0.22
CA GLU A 47 0.66 2.03 0.46
C GLU A 47 0.58 3.54 0.59
N ILE A 48 0.86 4.03 1.80
CA ILE A 48 0.86 5.45 2.08
C ILE A 48 2.31 5.93 2.06
N ASP A 49 2.64 6.74 1.06
CA ASP A 49 4.01 7.20 0.86
C ASP A 49 4.19 8.60 1.43
N GLY A 50 5.11 8.71 2.40
CA GLY A 50 5.50 9.99 2.96
C GLY A 50 6.65 10.59 2.17
N LEU A 51 6.56 11.86 1.81
CA LEU A 51 7.60 12.57 1.06
C LEU A 51 8.96 12.59 1.76
N VAL A 52 8.99 12.37 3.06
CA VAL A 52 10.21 12.45 3.87
C VAL A 52 10.94 11.11 3.97
N LYS A 53 10.34 10.03 3.48
CA LYS A 53 10.82 8.66 3.66
C LYS A 53 12.21 8.41 3.09
N TYR A 54 12.58 9.13 2.03
CA TYR A 54 13.85 8.91 1.32
C TYR A 54 14.87 10.00 1.54
N SER A 55 14.53 11.12 2.19
CA SER A 55 15.41 12.27 2.28
C SER A 55 16.11 12.42 3.63
N ALA A 56 15.59 11.92 4.71
CA ALA A 56 16.12 12.26 6.04
C ALA A 56 16.24 11.07 6.98
N GLY A 57 16.68 9.96 6.55
CA GLY A 57 16.81 8.93 7.54
C GLY A 57 16.91 7.54 6.99
N ASN A 58 17.81 7.39 6.07
CA ASN A 58 18.22 6.07 5.67
C ASN A 58 18.95 5.41 6.85
N ARG A 59 18.17 4.93 7.79
CA ARG A 59 18.69 4.28 8.99
C ARG A 59 19.22 2.88 8.73
N SER A 60 19.02 2.38 7.51
CA SER A 60 19.51 1.05 7.13
C SER A 60 20.99 1.05 6.74
N GLY A 61 21.61 2.21 6.61
CA GLY A 61 22.99 2.31 6.15
C GLY A 61 23.20 2.10 4.66
N LEU A 62 22.10 1.92 3.91
CA LEU A 62 22.17 1.73 2.46
C LEU A 62 22.23 3.08 1.73
N ALA A 63 22.87 3.09 0.57
CA ALA A 63 22.81 4.25 -0.32
C ALA A 63 21.35 4.46 -0.78
N PRO A 64 20.93 5.71 -1.08
CA PRO A 64 19.57 5.97 -1.56
C PRO A 64 19.18 5.13 -2.78
N SER A 65 20.09 4.91 -3.71
CA SER A 65 19.85 4.05 -4.87
C SER A 65 19.59 2.59 -4.48
N GLU A 66 20.30 2.11 -3.48
CA GLU A 66 20.10 0.74 -2.98
C GLU A 66 18.77 0.59 -2.28
N VAL A 67 18.32 1.62 -1.55
CA VAL A 67 17.00 1.64 -0.91
C VAL A 67 15.90 1.58 -1.96
N VAL A 68 16.01 2.36 -3.02
CA VAL A 68 15.04 2.37 -4.11
C VAL A 68 14.98 1.01 -4.81
N ILE A 69 16.13 0.39 -5.06
CA ILE A 69 16.18 -0.94 -5.68
C ILE A 69 15.54 -1.98 -4.78
N ALA A 70 15.83 -1.97 -3.48
CA ALA A 70 15.25 -2.90 -2.54
C ALA A 70 13.73 -2.76 -2.45
N GLU A 71 13.21 -1.52 -2.42
CA GLU A 71 11.77 -1.26 -2.41
C GLU A 71 11.10 -1.75 -3.68
N LYS A 72 11.73 -1.54 -4.83
CA LYS A 72 11.18 -2.02 -6.10
C LYS A 72 11.14 -3.54 -6.15
N ARG A 73 12.17 -4.22 -5.68
CA ARG A 73 12.20 -5.69 -5.62
C ARG A 73 11.11 -6.23 -4.70
N ARG A 74 10.90 -5.57 -3.56
CA ARG A 74 9.85 -5.92 -2.62
C ARG A 74 8.47 -5.78 -3.27
N GLU A 75 8.22 -4.67 -3.93
CA GLU A 75 6.96 -4.43 -4.62
C GLU A 75 6.75 -5.43 -5.77
N ASP A 76 7.78 -5.70 -6.56
CA ASP A 76 7.70 -6.67 -7.65
C ASP A 76 7.37 -8.07 -7.12
N ARG A 77 7.96 -8.45 -5.98
CA ARG A 77 7.66 -9.71 -5.32
C ARG A 77 6.21 -9.78 -4.87
N ILE A 78 5.69 -8.71 -4.29
CA ILE A 78 4.30 -8.61 -3.86
C ILE A 78 3.36 -8.75 -5.06
N ARG A 79 3.65 -8.05 -6.16
CA ARG A 79 2.85 -8.12 -7.37
C ARG A 79 2.85 -9.50 -8.00
N ARG A 80 3.98 -10.20 -7.97
CA ARG A 80 4.07 -11.58 -8.48
C ARG A 80 3.19 -12.56 -7.71
N LEU A 81 2.86 -12.25 -6.46
CA LEU A 81 1.93 -13.06 -5.67
C LEU A 81 0.46 -12.79 -6.01
N GLY A 82 0.18 -11.90 -6.94
CA GLY A 82 -1.18 -11.58 -7.38
C GLY A 82 -1.77 -10.34 -6.76
N TRP A 83 -1.02 -9.63 -5.93
CA TRP A 83 -1.50 -8.39 -5.33
C TRP A 83 -1.37 -7.22 -6.26
N LEU A 84 -2.36 -6.33 -6.25
CA LEU A 84 -2.29 -5.01 -6.86
C LEU A 84 -1.88 -4.02 -5.78
N VAL A 85 -1.02 -3.08 -6.12
CA VAL A 85 -0.52 -2.08 -5.18
C VAL A 85 -0.85 -0.70 -5.73
N GLU A 86 -1.61 0.07 -4.96
CA GLU A 86 -1.89 1.47 -5.25
C GLU A 86 -1.17 2.33 -4.23
N ARG A 87 -0.35 3.25 -4.70
CA ARG A 87 0.42 4.13 -3.82
C ARG A 87 -0.22 5.50 -3.74
N LEU A 88 -0.46 5.95 -2.50
CA LEU A 88 -1.05 7.25 -2.21
C LEU A 88 -0.01 8.13 -1.54
N ILE A 89 0.21 9.33 -2.05
CA ILE A 89 1.14 10.28 -1.44
C ILE A 89 0.37 11.29 -0.59
N VAL A 90 1.06 11.87 0.40
CA VAL A 90 0.42 12.72 1.41
C VAL A 90 -0.37 13.88 0.78
N ARG A 91 0.15 14.54 -0.24
CA ARG A 91 -0.57 15.66 -0.88
C ARG A 91 -1.85 15.24 -1.59
N GLU A 92 -1.92 13.98 -2.05
CA GLU A 92 -3.14 13.44 -2.64
C GLU A 92 -4.21 13.20 -1.58
N ILE A 93 -3.77 12.83 -0.38
CA ILE A 93 -4.65 12.54 0.74
C ILE A 93 -5.42 13.78 1.18
N VAL A 94 -4.78 14.95 1.11
CA VAL A 94 -5.42 16.22 1.49
C VAL A 94 -6.26 16.83 0.38
N THR A 95 -6.26 16.24 -0.80
CA THR A 95 -7.10 16.69 -1.92
C THR A 95 -8.48 16.05 -1.83
N PRO A 96 -9.56 16.82 -1.62
CA PRO A 96 -10.88 16.24 -1.41
C PRO A 96 -11.32 15.31 -2.54
N GLY A 97 -11.76 14.10 -2.18
CA GLY A 97 -12.31 13.14 -3.12
C GLY A 97 -11.29 12.39 -3.97
N LEU A 98 -10.03 12.81 -3.99
CA LEU A 98 -9.03 12.18 -4.86
C LEU A 98 -8.71 10.74 -4.43
N VAL A 99 -8.54 10.51 -3.13
CA VAL A 99 -8.25 9.17 -2.60
C VAL A 99 -9.37 8.20 -2.96
N VAL A 100 -10.62 8.59 -2.72
CA VAL A 100 -11.77 7.73 -3.02
C VAL A 100 -11.84 7.42 -4.52
N ARG A 101 -11.64 8.43 -5.37
CA ARG A 101 -11.65 8.22 -6.83
C ARG A 101 -10.54 7.28 -7.28
N ARG A 102 -9.33 7.45 -6.76
CA ARG A 102 -8.20 6.59 -7.11
C ARG A 102 -8.41 5.14 -6.68
N VAL A 103 -8.91 4.95 -5.47
CA VAL A 103 -9.18 3.60 -4.97
C VAL A 103 -10.31 2.95 -5.76
N ARG A 104 -11.40 3.66 -6.03
CA ARG A 104 -12.49 3.13 -6.85
C ARG A 104 -12.05 2.78 -8.25
N ARG A 105 -11.17 3.58 -8.84
CA ARG A 105 -10.59 3.30 -10.16
C ARG A 105 -9.75 2.03 -10.13
N ALA A 106 -8.92 1.87 -9.11
CA ALA A 106 -8.14 0.66 -8.92
C ALA A 106 -9.03 -0.56 -8.72
N LEU A 107 -10.10 -0.42 -7.96
CA LEU A 107 -11.07 -1.50 -7.71
C LEU A 107 -11.82 -1.94 -8.97
N ALA A 108 -12.00 -1.05 -9.94
CA ALA A 108 -12.67 -1.40 -11.20
C ALA A 108 -11.87 -2.42 -12.02
N GLY A 109 -10.54 -2.48 -11.82
CA GLY A 109 -9.67 -3.44 -12.50
C GLY A 109 -9.28 -4.65 -11.66
N VAL A 110 -9.89 -4.82 -10.48
CA VAL A 110 -9.50 -5.83 -9.50
C VAL A 110 -10.30 -7.12 -9.68
N ASP A 111 -9.63 -8.27 -9.55
CA ASP A 111 -10.29 -9.54 -9.39
C ASP A 111 -10.84 -9.64 -7.96
N ARG A 112 -12.14 -9.90 -7.86
CA ARG A 112 -12.76 -10.07 -6.56
C ARG A 112 -12.49 -11.47 -6.06
N VAL A 113 -11.95 -11.52 -4.85
CA VAL A 113 -11.69 -12.78 -4.15
C VAL A 113 -12.87 -13.04 -3.22
N ALA A 114 -13.48 -14.18 -3.41
CA ALA A 114 -14.61 -14.59 -2.60
C ALA A 114 -14.19 -14.85 -1.14
#